data_1a2d747af57587e7ca645dd4ee33e168
#
_entry.id   1a2d747af57587e7ca645dd4ee33e168
#
_cell.length_a   1.000
_cell.length_b   1.000
_cell.length_c   1.000
_cell.angle_alpha   90.00
_cell.angle_beta   90.00
_cell.angle_gamma   90.00
#
_symmetry.space_group_name_H-M   'P 1'
#
loop_
_entity.id
_entity.type
_entity.pdbx_description
1 polymer ?
#
loop_
_entity_poly.entity_id
_entity_poly.type
_entity_poly.pdbx_seq_one_letter_code
_entity_poly.pdbx_strand_id
1 'polypeptide(L)'
;MNIKTSSRARRMINALTLAVLFLATSFSCVHYQARPITVQKSLAQYEERHLDSPELGQFLIANHEVDSWPPEVWDLKSLTLVAFYFNPQLDTARAQWAVARAGRLTAAQVPNPVIGPRIGYNSTTPRDLITPWMPEVSLDIPIEVAGKRGLRISEARHLSDAARYNILAAAWQVRSTLRQSLLDLYISEKKL
;
A
#
# COMPACT_ATOMS: atom_id res chain seq x y z
N MET A 1 -57.12 11.94 -13.43
CA MET A 1 -56.40 12.26 -14.68
C MET A 1 -55.27 11.23 -14.84
N ASN A 2 -55.56 10.13 -15.59
CA ASN A 2 -54.63 8.99 -15.74
C ASN A 2 -53.72 9.23 -16.94
N ILE A 3 -52.48 9.57 -16.69
CA ILE A 3 -51.47 9.77 -17.74
C ILE A 3 -50.99 8.35 -18.18
N LYS A 4 -51.59 7.82 -19.25
CA LYS A 4 -51.04 6.65 -19.96
C LYS A 4 -49.74 7.05 -20.62
N THR A 5 -48.60 6.88 -19.90
CA THR A 5 -47.29 6.98 -20.53
C THR A 5 -47.16 5.94 -21.62
N SER A 6 -46.98 6.38 -22.86
CA SER A 6 -46.84 5.55 -24.06
C SER A 6 -45.72 4.52 -23.82
N SER A 7 -45.89 3.28 -24.27
CA SER A 7 -44.90 2.19 -24.14
C SER A 7 -43.55 2.57 -24.74
N ARG A 8 -43.52 3.49 -25.71
CA ARG A 8 -42.28 4.06 -26.29
C ARG A 8 -41.54 4.95 -25.28
N ALA A 9 -42.25 5.81 -24.52
CA ALA A 9 -41.64 6.66 -23.51
C ALA A 9 -40.98 5.85 -22.38
N ARG A 10 -41.62 4.76 -21.92
CA ARG A 10 -41.03 3.86 -20.93
C ARG A 10 -39.79 3.15 -21.45
N ARG A 11 -39.75 2.70 -22.71
CA ARG A 11 -38.56 2.09 -23.31
C ARG A 11 -37.40 3.11 -23.45
N MET A 12 -37.70 4.33 -23.80
CA MET A 12 -36.68 5.41 -23.88
C MET A 12 -36.12 5.75 -22.49
N ILE A 13 -36.96 5.84 -21.47
CA ILE A 13 -36.51 6.10 -20.09
C ILE A 13 -35.63 4.96 -19.59
N ASN A 14 -36.04 3.70 -19.82
CA ASN A 14 -35.21 2.54 -19.40
C ASN A 14 -33.88 2.47 -20.16
N ALA A 15 -33.85 2.79 -21.46
CA ALA A 15 -32.60 2.85 -22.22
C ALA A 15 -31.68 4.00 -21.72
N LEU A 16 -32.26 5.14 -21.39
CA LEU A 16 -31.51 6.28 -20.87
C LEU A 16 -30.93 5.97 -19.47
N THR A 17 -31.70 5.35 -18.58
CA THR A 17 -31.23 4.93 -17.25
C THR A 17 -30.13 3.88 -17.33
N LEU A 18 -30.22 2.90 -18.24
CA LEU A 18 -29.18 1.91 -18.48
C LEU A 18 -27.90 2.56 -19.03
N ALA A 19 -28.02 3.51 -19.97
CA ALA A 19 -26.89 4.25 -20.52
C ALA A 19 -26.19 5.11 -19.45
N VAL A 20 -26.94 5.80 -18.60
CA VAL A 20 -26.39 6.58 -17.46
C VAL A 20 -25.71 5.68 -16.45
N LEU A 21 -26.28 4.53 -16.12
CA LEU A 21 -25.67 3.55 -15.22
C LEU A 21 -24.35 3.00 -15.80
N PHE A 22 -24.30 2.73 -17.10
CA PHE A 22 -23.10 2.26 -17.80
C PHE A 22 -22.02 3.35 -17.87
N LEU A 23 -22.38 4.61 -18.11
CA LEU A 23 -21.45 5.73 -18.05
C LEU A 23 -20.87 5.93 -16.63
N ALA A 24 -21.70 5.83 -15.59
CA ALA A 24 -21.27 6.01 -14.20
C ALA A 24 -20.22 4.96 -13.77
N THR A 25 -20.29 3.74 -14.27
CA THR A 25 -19.29 2.68 -13.99
C THR A 25 -17.96 2.88 -14.70
N SER A 26 -17.94 3.63 -15.80
CA SER A 26 -16.74 3.88 -16.61
C SER A 26 -15.76 4.89 -15.97
N PHE A 27 -16.20 5.72 -15.02
CA PHE A 27 -15.38 6.73 -14.36
C PHE A 27 -14.65 6.23 -13.10
N SER A 28 -14.79 4.96 -12.73
CA SER A 28 -14.20 4.38 -11.52
C SER A 28 -12.74 3.91 -11.68
N CYS A 29 -12.07 4.21 -12.78
CA CYS A 29 -10.68 3.82 -12.97
C CYS A 29 -9.73 4.72 -12.16
N VAL A 30 -9.15 4.19 -11.09
CA VAL A 30 -8.01 4.83 -10.40
C VAL A 30 -6.86 4.92 -11.40
N HIS A 31 -6.45 6.13 -11.74
CA HIS A 31 -5.35 6.35 -12.66
C HIS A 31 -4.01 6.14 -11.94
N TYR A 32 -3.24 5.16 -12.39
CA TYR A 32 -1.90 4.92 -11.88
C TYR A 32 -0.97 6.05 -12.31
N GLN A 33 -0.37 6.75 -11.34
CA GLN A 33 0.70 7.72 -11.59
C GLN A 33 2.04 7.07 -11.24
N ALA A 34 2.86 6.86 -12.26
CA ALA A 34 4.21 6.34 -12.07
C ALA A 34 5.05 7.34 -11.26
N ARG A 35 5.72 6.85 -10.23
CA ARG A 35 6.72 7.59 -9.44
C ARG A 35 8.07 6.91 -9.60
N PRO A 36 8.78 7.11 -10.73
CA PRO A 36 10.05 6.46 -10.97
C PRO A 36 11.09 6.94 -9.95
N ILE A 37 11.87 5.99 -9.43
CA ILE A 37 13.05 6.30 -8.64
C ILE A 37 14.20 6.51 -9.64
N THR A 38 14.78 7.70 -9.65
CA THR A 38 15.94 8.00 -10.49
C THR A 38 17.19 8.10 -9.62
N VAL A 39 18.32 7.65 -10.16
CA VAL A 39 19.62 7.69 -9.46
C VAL A 39 19.97 9.14 -9.09
N GLN A 40 19.74 10.09 -9.99
CA GLN A 40 20.00 11.51 -9.78
C GLN A 40 19.24 12.08 -8.60
N LYS A 41 17.93 11.74 -8.48
CA LYS A 41 17.11 12.19 -7.37
C LYS A 41 17.56 11.57 -6.05
N SER A 42 17.93 10.29 -6.05
CA SER A 42 18.40 9.61 -4.85
C SER A 42 19.75 10.15 -4.39
N LEU A 43 20.65 10.50 -5.34
CA LEU A 43 21.94 11.10 -5.06
C LEU A 43 21.76 12.50 -4.46
N ALA A 44 20.94 13.36 -5.10
CA ALA A 44 20.65 14.69 -4.59
C ALA A 44 20.09 14.64 -3.15
N GLN A 45 19.13 13.75 -2.88
CA GLN A 45 18.59 13.55 -1.53
C GLN A 45 19.64 13.07 -0.52
N TYR A 46 20.66 12.36 -0.97
CA TYR A 46 21.76 11.94 -0.10
C TYR A 46 22.73 13.10 0.17
N GLU A 47 23.05 13.88 -0.84
CA GLU A 47 23.96 15.03 -0.75
C GLU A 47 23.36 16.19 0.06
N GLU A 48 22.03 16.32 0.11
CA GLU A 48 21.30 17.30 0.93
C GLU A 48 21.32 16.98 2.44
N ARG A 49 21.91 15.86 2.87
CA ARG A 49 21.94 15.45 4.28
C ARG A 49 23.08 16.15 5.02
N HIS A 50 22.76 17.27 5.62
CA HIS A 50 23.69 18.05 6.43
C HIS A 50 23.21 18.20 7.86
N LEU A 51 24.15 18.25 8.82
CA LEU A 51 23.84 18.43 10.24
C LEU A 51 23.33 19.85 10.57
N ASP A 52 23.52 20.80 9.67
CA ASP A 52 23.10 22.20 9.78
C ASP A 52 21.79 22.50 9.02
N SER A 53 21.13 21.47 8.46
CA SER A 53 19.90 21.68 7.70
C SER A 53 18.77 22.26 8.56
N PRO A 54 18.05 23.30 8.10
CA PRO A 54 16.96 23.93 8.86
C PRO A 54 15.84 22.95 9.22
N GLU A 55 15.56 21.98 8.34
CA GLU A 55 14.53 20.96 8.53
C GLU A 55 14.89 20.02 9.68
N LEU A 56 16.15 19.63 9.78
CA LEU A 56 16.65 18.86 10.92
C LEU A 56 16.54 19.67 12.23
N GLY A 57 16.86 20.96 12.18
CA GLY A 57 16.71 21.87 13.32
C GLY A 57 15.26 21.91 13.83
N GLN A 58 14.31 22.09 12.93
CA GLN A 58 12.88 22.06 13.27
C GLN A 58 12.46 20.72 13.89
N PHE A 59 12.96 19.62 13.35
CA PHE A 59 12.68 18.28 13.89
C PHE A 59 13.23 18.11 15.31
N LEU A 60 14.45 18.51 15.59
CA LEU A 60 15.07 18.39 16.92
C LEU A 60 14.41 19.30 17.96
N ILE A 61 14.08 20.54 17.60
CA ILE A 61 13.35 21.47 18.46
C ILE A 61 11.94 20.93 18.78
N ALA A 62 11.23 20.40 17.75
CA ALA A 62 9.89 19.83 17.93
C ALA A 62 9.89 18.59 18.86
N ASN A 63 11.00 17.88 18.95
CA ASN A 63 11.18 16.75 19.88
C ASN A 63 11.80 17.16 21.23
N HIS A 64 11.89 18.46 21.53
CA HIS A 64 12.43 19.01 22.78
C HIS A 64 13.84 18.52 23.12
N GLU A 65 14.67 18.31 22.10
CA GLU A 65 16.01 17.79 22.27
C GLU A 65 17.06 18.89 22.31
N VAL A 66 16.80 20.02 21.64
CA VAL A 66 17.65 21.20 21.63
C VAL A 66 16.80 22.44 21.86
N ASP A 67 17.32 23.38 22.68
CA ASP A 67 16.66 24.64 22.96
C ASP A 67 16.98 25.72 21.91
N SER A 68 18.11 25.56 21.21
CA SER A 68 18.59 26.47 20.17
C SER A 68 19.20 25.70 19.01
N TRP A 69 19.18 26.30 17.80
CA TRP A 69 19.75 25.70 16.59
C TRP A 69 20.82 26.64 16.00
N PRO A 70 22.00 26.11 15.61
CA PRO A 70 22.52 24.75 15.89
C PRO A 70 22.88 24.52 17.35
N PRO A 71 22.88 23.26 17.86
CA PRO A 71 23.29 22.98 19.23
C PRO A 71 24.79 23.20 19.40
N GLU A 72 25.19 23.69 20.58
CA GLU A 72 26.60 23.88 20.90
C GLU A 72 27.36 22.55 21.03
N VAL A 73 26.68 21.51 21.51
CA VAL A 73 27.26 20.18 21.74
C VAL A 73 26.34 19.13 21.19
N TRP A 74 26.90 18.19 20.45
CA TRP A 74 26.23 17.01 19.95
C TRP A 74 26.43 15.83 20.91
N ASP A 75 25.42 15.52 21.69
CA ASP A 75 25.43 14.35 22.55
C ASP A 75 24.89 13.09 21.85
N LEU A 76 24.98 11.93 22.50
CA LEU A 76 24.51 10.66 21.93
C LEU A 76 23.00 10.67 21.69
N LYS A 77 22.25 11.45 22.45
CA LYS A 77 20.79 11.48 22.35
C LYS A 77 20.37 12.29 21.12
N SER A 78 20.90 13.50 20.96
CA SER A 78 20.66 14.35 19.79
C SER A 78 21.14 13.68 18.49
N LEU A 79 22.34 13.07 18.50
CA LEU A 79 22.85 12.30 17.36
C LEU A 79 21.97 11.06 17.05
N THR A 80 21.36 10.44 18.05
CA THR A 80 20.42 9.35 17.82
C THR A 80 19.17 9.83 17.06
N LEU A 81 18.65 11.01 17.42
CA LEU A 81 17.51 11.59 16.68
C LEU A 81 17.89 12.01 15.26
N VAL A 82 19.09 12.55 15.07
CA VAL A 82 19.64 12.83 13.74
C VAL A 82 19.71 11.53 12.90
N ALA A 83 20.23 10.45 13.51
CA ALA A 83 20.28 9.16 12.84
C ALA A 83 18.88 8.64 12.51
N PHE A 84 17.89 8.83 13.38
CA PHE A 84 16.49 8.47 13.08
C PHE A 84 15.87 9.32 11.98
N TYR A 85 16.27 10.58 11.86
CA TYR A 85 15.78 11.47 10.82
C TYR A 85 16.31 11.08 9.43
N PHE A 86 17.59 10.78 9.32
CA PHE A 86 18.24 10.52 8.03
C PHE A 86 18.33 9.05 7.62
N ASN A 87 18.06 8.10 8.53
CA ASN A 87 18.32 6.69 8.23
C ASN A 87 17.20 6.04 7.41
N PRO A 88 17.47 5.57 6.19
CA PRO A 88 16.46 4.99 5.29
C PRO A 88 15.92 3.63 5.79
N GLN A 89 16.59 2.96 6.73
CA GLN A 89 16.09 1.70 7.29
C GLN A 89 14.78 1.91 8.07
N LEU A 90 14.63 3.05 8.76
CA LEU A 90 13.40 3.38 9.45
C LEU A 90 12.25 3.65 8.48
N ASP A 91 12.52 4.31 7.37
CA ASP A 91 11.51 4.56 6.34
C ASP A 91 11.10 3.26 5.66
N THR A 92 12.05 2.35 5.41
CA THR A 92 11.77 1.01 4.92
C THR A 92 10.89 0.22 5.89
N ALA A 93 11.21 0.22 7.19
CA ALA A 93 10.40 -0.46 8.22
C ALA A 93 8.99 0.14 8.33
N ARG A 94 8.85 1.48 8.25
CA ARG A 94 7.54 2.16 8.21
C ARG A 94 6.73 1.79 6.97
N ALA A 95 7.38 1.73 5.80
CA ALA A 95 6.73 1.31 4.56
C ALA A 95 6.26 -0.15 4.62
N GLN A 96 7.07 -1.05 5.17
CA GLN A 96 6.69 -2.45 5.39
C GLN A 96 5.49 -2.58 6.34
N TRP A 97 5.46 -1.79 7.42
CA TRP A 97 4.28 -1.75 8.27
C TRP A 97 3.05 -1.21 7.55
N ALA A 98 3.19 -0.18 6.71
CA ALA A 98 2.08 0.35 5.90
C ALA A 98 1.52 -0.73 4.94
N VAL A 99 2.39 -1.53 4.31
CA VAL A 99 2.00 -2.68 3.47
C VAL A 99 1.25 -3.73 4.29
N ALA A 100 1.78 -4.14 5.45
CA ALA A 100 1.14 -5.11 6.32
C ALA A 100 -0.22 -4.60 6.84
N ARG A 101 -0.32 -3.31 7.14
CA ARG A 101 -1.59 -2.66 7.52
C ARG A 101 -2.60 -2.67 6.38
N ALA A 102 -2.18 -2.40 5.15
CA ALA A 102 -3.04 -2.51 3.96
C ALA A 102 -3.49 -3.95 3.72
N GLY A 103 -2.63 -4.93 3.99
CA GLY A 103 -2.95 -6.36 3.94
C GLY A 103 -4.14 -6.76 4.80
N ARG A 104 -4.40 -6.07 5.92
CA ARG A 104 -5.60 -6.29 6.75
C ARG A 104 -6.89 -5.96 6.01
N LEU A 105 -6.90 -4.92 5.18
CA LEU A 105 -8.06 -4.55 4.37
C LEU A 105 -8.30 -5.61 3.30
N THR A 106 -7.23 -6.06 2.63
CA THR A 106 -7.32 -7.15 1.64
C THR A 106 -7.79 -8.46 2.27
N ALA A 107 -7.30 -8.82 3.45
CA ALA A 107 -7.73 -10.01 4.17
C ALA A 107 -9.22 -9.97 4.57
N ALA A 108 -9.78 -8.79 4.76
CA ALA A 108 -11.18 -8.61 5.11
C ALA A 108 -12.13 -8.63 3.89
N GLN A 109 -11.61 -8.58 2.67
CA GLN A 109 -12.43 -8.60 1.47
C GLN A 109 -13.09 -9.96 1.28
N VAL A 110 -14.34 -9.93 0.78
CA VAL A 110 -15.03 -11.12 0.27
C VAL A 110 -14.56 -11.33 -1.17
N PRO A 111 -14.22 -12.57 -1.57
CA PRO A 111 -13.87 -12.86 -2.95
C PRO A 111 -15.00 -12.44 -3.92
N ASN A 112 -14.62 -11.83 -5.04
CA ASN A 112 -15.59 -11.40 -6.03
C ASN A 112 -16.22 -12.59 -6.76
N PRO A 113 -17.51 -12.54 -7.11
CA PRO A 113 -18.10 -13.46 -8.07
C PRO A 113 -17.39 -13.38 -9.41
N VAL A 114 -17.23 -14.52 -10.04
CA VAL A 114 -16.61 -14.65 -11.38
C VAL A 114 -17.66 -15.10 -12.37
N ILE A 115 -17.81 -14.35 -13.47
CA ILE A 115 -18.64 -14.75 -14.61
C ILE A 115 -17.70 -15.24 -15.71
N GLY A 116 -17.88 -16.51 -16.10
CA GLY A 116 -17.06 -17.16 -17.12
C GLY A 116 -17.87 -17.50 -18.37
N PRO A 117 -17.83 -16.70 -19.44
CA PRO A 117 -18.36 -17.13 -20.72
C PRO A 117 -17.42 -18.19 -21.35
N ARG A 118 -17.98 -19.27 -21.81
CA ARG A 118 -17.27 -20.34 -22.53
C ARG A 118 -18.03 -20.70 -23.81
N ILE A 119 -17.31 -20.84 -24.88
CA ILE A 119 -17.87 -21.36 -26.14
C ILE A 119 -17.20 -22.70 -26.44
N GLY A 120 -17.95 -23.77 -26.29
CA GLY A 120 -17.52 -25.12 -26.68
C GLY A 120 -17.91 -25.44 -28.12
N TYR A 121 -17.10 -26.26 -28.78
CA TYR A 121 -17.43 -26.83 -30.07
C TYR A 121 -17.29 -28.36 -30.00
N ASN A 122 -18.38 -29.07 -30.33
CA ASN A 122 -18.40 -30.53 -30.33
C ASN A 122 -18.20 -31.02 -31.78
N SER A 123 -17.01 -31.51 -32.08
CA SER A 123 -16.66 -32.04 -33.43
C SER A 123 -17.29 -33.38 -33.76
N THR A 124 -17.85 -34.09 -32.77
CA THR A 124 -18.49 -35.42 -32.94
C THR A 124 -20.01 -35.35 -32.99
N THR A 125 -20.58 -34.12 -33.04
CA THR A 125 -22.02 -33.92 -33.09
C THR A 125 -22.60 -34.57 -34.36
N PRO A 126 -23.61 -35.46 -34.25
CA PRO A 126 -24.32 -36.01 -35.39
C PRO A 126 -24.95 -34.89 -36.23
N ARG A 127 -25.03 -35.09 -37.58
CA ARG A 127 -25.54 -34.07 -38.52
C ARG A 127 -26.99 -33.65 -38.26
N ASP A 128 -27.72 -34.42 -37.46
CA ASP A 128 -29.14 -34.19 -37.15
C ASP A 128 -29.34 -33.22 -35.94
N LEU A 129 -28.26 -32.81 -35.25
CA LEU A 129 -28.36 -31.81 -34.18
C LEU A 129 -28.25 -30.40 -34.73
N ILE A 130 -29.04 -29.51 -34.14
CA ILE A 130 -29.26 -28.12 -34.61
C ILE A 130 -27.96 -27.31 -34.69
N THR A 131 -27.00 -27.57 -33.79
CA THR A 131 -25.71 -26.84 -33.76
C THR A 131 -24.62 -27.62 -33.01
N PRO A 132 -23.37 -27.62 -33.50
CA PRO A 132 -22.22 -28.14 -32.75
C PRO A 132 -21.68 -27.18 -31.70
N TRP A 133 -22.15 -25.94 -31.67
CA TRP A 133 -21.72 -24.94 -30.73
C TRP A 133 -22.45 -25.05 -29.38
N MET A 134 -21.71 -25.07 -28.31
CA MET A 134 -22.21 -25.14 -26.94
C MET A 134 -21.81 -23.89 -26.21
N PRO A 135 -22.61 -22.82 -26.31
CA PRO A 135 -22.38 -21.63 -25.46
C PRO A 135 -22.75 -21.98 -24.03
N GLU A 136 -21.84 -21.62 -23.08
CA GLU A 136 -22.02 -21.81 -21.66
C GLU A 136 -21.71 -20.49 -20.95
N VAL A 137 -22.47 -20.17 -19.94
CA VAL A 137 -22.17 -19.06 -19.00
C VAL A 137 -22.16 -19.64 -17.60
N SER A 138 -21.03 -19.58 -16.94
CA SER A 138 -20.88 -19.98 -15.53
C SER A 138 -20.86 -18.75 -14.64
N LEU A 139 -21.43 -18.88 -13.46
CA LEU A 139 -21.33 -17.92 -12.36
C LEU A 139 -20.73 -18.67 -11.16
N ASP A 140 -19.53 -18.28 -10.77
CA ASP A 140 -18.85 -18.83 -9.60
C ASP A 140 -18.90 -17.80 -8.45
N ILE A 141 -19.53 -18.18 -7.36
CA ILE A 141 -19.65 -17.36 -6.15
C ILE A 141 -18.93 -18.09 -5.03
N PRO A 142 -17.68 -17.68 -4.68
CA PRO A 142 -16.93 -18.34 -3.63
C PRO A 142 -17.53 -18.01 -2.23
N ILE A 143 -17.99 -19.05 -1.56
CA ILE A 143 -18.56 -18.96 -0.19
C ILE A 143 -17.50 -19.47 0.79
N GLU A 144 -16.99 -18.59 1.64
CA GLU A 144 -16.03 -18.95 2.69
C GLU A 144 -16.79 -19.49 3.90
N VAL A 145 -16.56 -20.77 4.23
CA VAL A 145 -17.16 -21.46 5.38
C VAL A 145 -16.12 -21.73 6.48
N ALA A 146 -16.58 -22.22 7.63
CA ALA A 146 -15.77 -22.65 8.76
C ALA A 146 -14.82 -21.57 9.35
N GLY A 147 -15.23 -20.31 9.30
CA GLY A 147 -14.49 -19.23 9.93
C GLY A 147 -13.18 -18.83 9.21
N LYS A 148 -12.90 -19.35 8.00
CA LYS A 148 -11.66 -19.09 7.25
C LYS A 148 -11.38 -17.60 7.11
N ARG A 149 -12.40 -16.78 6.84
CA ARG A 149 -12.26 -15.32 6.74
C ARG A 149 -11.80 -14.70 8.07
N GLY A 150 -12.38 -15.14 9.19
CA GLY A 150 -11.99 -14.67 10.52
C GLY A 150 -10.53 -14.99 10.85
N LEU A 151 -10.08 -16.20 10.53
CA LEU A 151 -8.69 -16.62 10.71
C LEU A 151 -7.73 -15.80 9.83
N ARG A 152 -8.07 -15.58 8.56
CA ARG A 152 -7.28 -14.74 7.64
C ARG A 152 -7.17 -13.30 8.14
N ILE A 153 -8.25 -12.72 8.66
CA ILE A 153 -8.22 -11.36 9.24
C ILE A 153 -7.34 -11.33 10.50
N SER A 154 -7.45 -12.34 11.34
CA SER A 154 -6.63 -12.46 12.56
C SER A 154 -5.14 -12.58 12.22
N GLU A 155 -4.78 -13.43 11.28
CA GLU A 155 -3.42 -13.58 10.77
C GLU A 155 -2.87 -12.23 10.26
N ALA A 156 -3.60 -11.55 9.37
CA ALA A 156 -3.19 -10.26 8.83
C ALA A 156 -3.04 -9.18 9.93
N ARG A 157 -3.82 -9.27 11.02
CA ARG A 157 -3.68 -8.39 12.18
C ARG A 157 -2.36 -8.65 12.88
N HIS A 158 -2.04 -9.89 13.20
CA HIS A 158 -0.79 -10.25 13.86
C HIS A 158 0.44 -9.94 13.01
N LEU A 159 0.36 -10.12 11.68
CA LEU A 159 1.42 -9.70 10.76
C LEU A 159 1.63 -8.19 10.78
N SER A 160 0.55 -7.40 10.84
CA SER A 160 0.64 -5.95 10.97
C SER A 160 1.25 -5.52 12.30
N ASP A 161 0.91 -6.20 13.40
CA ASP A 161 1.48 -5.92 14.72
C ASP A 161 2.97 -6.30 14.76
N ALA A 162 3.35 -7.44 14.19
CA ALA A 162 4.75 -7.83 14.04
C ALA A 162 5.56 -6.81 13.23
N ALA A 163 5.02 -6.33 12.10
CA ALA A 163 5.66 -5.29 11.30
C ALA A 163 5.81 -3.97 12.05
N ARG A 164 4.87 -3.62 12.94
CA ARG A 164 4.99 -2.47 13.84
C ARG A 164 6.16 -2.62 14.82
N TYR A 165 6.33 -3.80 15.41
CA TYR A 165 7.48 -4.06 16.29
C TYR A 165 8.82 -4.04 15.55
N ASN A 166 8.85 -4.37 14.26
CA ASN A 166 10.04 -4.26 13.45
C ASN A 166 10.55 -2.82 13.31
N ILE A 167 9.66 -1.80 13.42
CA ILE A 167 10.10 -0.40 13.47
C ILE A 167 10.95 -0.14 14.72
N LEU A 168 10.54 -0.68 15.87
CA LEU A 168 11.30 -0.54 17.11
C LEU A 168 12.64 -1.28 17.04
N ALA A 169 12.65 -2.47 16.43
CA ALA A 169 13.88 -3.21 16.18
C ALA A 169 14.85 -2.43 15.27
N ALA A 170 14.33 -1.82 14.19
CA ALA A 170 15.12 -0.99 13.29
C ALA A 170 15.68 0.25 14.03
N ALA A 171 14.87 0.92 14.85
CA ALA A 171 15.33 2.06 15.66
C ALA A 171 16.44 1.68 16.64
N TRP A 172 16.27 0.52 17.30
CA TRP A 172 17.31 -0.03 18.17
C TRP A 172 18.62 -0.32 17.41
N GLN A 173 18.50 -0.93 16.23
CA GLN A 173 19.67 -1.23 15.39
C GLN A 173 20.39 0.05 14.96
N VAL A 174 19.68 1.08 14.51
CA VAL A 174 20.23 2.38 14.12
C VAL A 174 21.00 3.00 15.28
N ARG A 175 20.38 3.03 16.48
CA ARG A 175 21.03 3.54 17.69
C ARG A 175 22.28 2.76 18.06
N SER A 176 22.23 1.43 17.98
CA SER A 176 23.37 0.57 18.30
C SER A 176 24.52 0.77 17.33
N THR A 177 24.24 0.90 16.04
CA THR A 177 25.24 1.19 15.01
C THR A 177 25.87 2.55 15.22
N LEU A 178 25.10 3.59 15.51
CA LEU A 178 25.62 4.92 15.83
C LEU A 178 26.57 4.87 17.04
N ARG A 179 26.13 4.21 18.13
CA ARG A 179 26.98 4.06 19.33
C ARG A 179 28.30 3.36 19.01
N GLN A 180 28.24 2.30 18.22
CA GLN A 180 29.45 1.59 17.81
C GLN A 180 30.38 2.48 16.99
N SER A 181 29.86 3.22 16.03
CA SER A 181 30.65 4.16 15.21
C SER A 181 31.30 5.26 16.04
N LEU A 182 30.61 5.79 17.04
CA LEU A 182 31.19 6.79 17.97
C LEU A 182 32.29 6.20 18.83
N LEU A 183 32.15 4.96 19.30
CA LEU A 183 33.21 4.27 20.04
C LEU A 183 34.44 4.01 19.17
N ASP A 184 34.21 3.57 17.92
CA ASP A 184 35.28 3.32 16.97
C ASP A 184 36.05 4.60 16.62
N LEU A 185 35.34 5.73 16.46
CA LEU A 185 35.95 7.05 16.28
C LEU A 185 36.82 7.43 17.47
N TYR A 186 36.26 7.35 18.70
CA TYR A 186 37.00 7.65 19.91
C TYR A 186 38.27 6.81 20.09
N ILE A 187 38.17 5.49 19.80
CA ILE A 187 39.32 4.59 19.87
C ILE A 187 40.37 4.96 18.82
N SER A 188 39.95 5.33 17.61
CA SER A 188 40.90 5.73 16.55
C SER A 188 41.63 7.01 16.89
N GLU A 189 40.98 8.00 17.49
CA GLU A 189 41.58 9.24 17.97
C GLU A 189 42.61 9.00 19.09
N LYS A 190 42.36 8.01 19.96
CA LYS A 190 43.28 7.69 21.07
C LYS A 190 44.49 6.87 20.64
N LYS A 191 44.47 6.25 19.47
CA LYS A 191 45.61 5.48 18.92
C LYS A 191 46.58 6.31 18.07
N LEU A 192 46.19 7.52 17.70
CA LEU A 192 47.03 8.51 17.04
C LEU A 192 47.81 9.31 18.07
#